data_5f93ea71a5f8bd1302a8bd9fc45405c6
#
_entry.id   5f93ea71a5f8bd1302a8bd9fc45405c6
#
_cell.length_a   1.000
_cell.length_b   1.000
_cell.length_c   1.000
_cell.angle_alpha   90.00
_cell.angle_beta   90.00
_cell.angle_gamma   90.00
#
_symmetry.space_group_name_H-M   'P 1'
#
loop_
_entity.id
_entity.type
_entity.pdbx_description
1 polymer ?
#
loop_
_entity_poly.entity_id
_entity_poly.type
_entity_poly.pdbx_seq_one_letter_code
_entity_poly.pdbx_strand_id
1 'polypeptide(L)'
;MRIVYFVFVFVLWQCSTPDGSGKLERALRAAGNNRPELEKVLAHYAAQPEDSLKWRAACFLIENMPGHYTVESDVLQAFRKRADRDAAPYFSRKAFDVLISSIPEFNAGARKVEDVQHITADYLIRHIDASFELYGRFPWYEEVPLEDFFRYVLPYRIGCERLDLWRDSIKPALPDRFRIASDIQYDCKEARKYLELGCDLNLHFTDTLVDQLYQKIANECRYLNMKHLLRDRVAGIPSVLDYFPHYPNRNGLHYWIADMDARKRNPYIEGAAKSKPAKVFRETFESHEVPVPAEGEYIPELFLNPFLEDVTDEYLYAADVHVPAAFALEGKPRHAYLCVFNNLDWRPTAIGTWENGKARFEKMGKGIVYL
;
A
#
# COMPACT_ATOMS: atom_id res chain seq x y z
N MET A 1 16.26 44.26 38.78
CA MET A 1 15.96 43.65 37.47
C MET A 1 16.09 42.15 37.65
N ARG A 2 14.95 41.44 37.85
CA ARG A 2 14.94 39.98 38.04
C ARG A 2 14.62 39.34 36.68
N ILE A 3 15.58 38.60 36.17
CA ILE A 3 15.41 37.80 34.92
C ILE A 3 14.65 36.52 35.31
N VAL A 4 13.43 36.38 34.81
CA VAL A 4 12.63 35.15 34.95
C VAL A 4 12.98 34.28 33.79
N TYR A 5 13.67 33.15 34.05
CA TYR A 5 13.87 32.09 33.07
C TYR A 5 12.58 31.28 32.97
N PHE A 6 11.91 31.36 31.82
CA PHE A 6 10.86 30.38 31.45
C PHE A 6 11.54 29.08 31.03
N VAL A 7 11.51 28.09 31.91
CA VAL A 7 11.86 26.72 31.56
C VAL A 7 10.62 26.11 30.88
N PHE A 8 10.66 25.98 29.55
CA PHE A 8 9.69 25.18 28.84
C PHE A 8 9.92 23.69 29.18
N VAL A 9 9.11 23.16 30.09
CA VAL A 9 9.04 21.72 30.33
C VAL A 9 8.23 21.12 29.17
N PHE A 10 8.91 20.51 28.21
CA PHE A 10 8.30 19.64 27.23
C PHE A 10 7.77 18.40 27.97
N VAL A 11 6.48 18.41 28.30
CA VAL A 11 5.77 17.21 28.71
C VAL A 11 5.55 16.39 27.44
N LEU A 12 6.48 15.48 27.13
CA LEU A 12 6.25 14.41 26.20
C LEU A 12 5.13 13.54 26.79
N TRP A 13 3.91 13.74 26.32
CA TRP A 13 2.85 12.78 26.56
C TRP A 13 3.25 11.48 25.87
N GLN A 14 3.75 10.56 26.70
CA GLN A 14 4.06 9.21 26.25
C GLN A 14 2.77 8.56 25.74
N CYS A 15 2.74 8.25 24.45
CA CYS A 15 1.78 7.33 23.88
C CYS A 15 1.95 6.00 24.61
N SER A 16 1.03 5.68 25.54
CA SER A 16 1.06 4.43 26.30
C SER A 16 0.44 3.30 25.46
N THR A 17 1.15 2.90 24.40
CA THR A 17 1.12 1.54 23.92
C THR A 17 2.52 0.97 24.12
N PRO A 18 2.68 -0.25 24.64
CA PRO A 18 3.98 -0.79 25.06
C PRO A 18 5.05 -0.88 23.96
N ASP A 19 4.67 -0.62 22.68
CA ASP A 19 5.54 -0.76 21.51
C ASP A 19 5.67 0.48 20.60
N GLY A 20 4.73 1.43 20.66
CA GLY A 20 4.67 2.57 19.72
C GLY A 20 5.87 3.54 19.80
N SER A 21 6.38 3.85 21.01
CA SER A 21 7.48 4.80 21.17
C SER A 21 8.77 4.34 20.48
N GLY A 22 9.01 3.04 20.42
CA GLY A 22 10.19 2.47 19.76
C GLY A 22 10.11 2.54 18.24
N LYS A 23 8.92 2.35 17.63
CA LYS A 23 8.72 2.36 16.18
C LYS A 23 8.83 3.79 15.63
N LEU A 24 8.19 4.76 16.28
CA LEU A 24 8.28 6.18 15.93
C LEU A 24 9.73 6.69 15.97
N GLU A 25 10.46 6.41 17.04
CA GLU A 25 11.85 6.87 17.16
C GLU A 25 12.77 6.18 16.14
N ARG A 26 12.50 4.92 15.76
CA ARG A 26 13.23 4.27 14.66
C ARG A 26 12.99 4.98 13.33
N ALA A 27 11.74 5.36 13.03
CA ALA A 27 11.39 6.09 11.82
C ALA A 27 12.04 7.48 11.79
N LEU A 28 12.00 8.21 12.90
CA LEU A 28 12.66 9.53 13.02
C LEU A 28 14.18 9.44 12.86
N ARG A 29 14.80 8.35 13.30
CA ARG A 29 16.25 8.12 13.05
C ARG A 29 16.51 7.79 11.59
N ALA A 30 15.65 6.99 10.94
CA ALA A 30 15.76 6.66 9.53
C ALA A 30 15.62 7.89 8.61
N ALA A 31 14.91 8.91 9.06
CA ALA A 31 14.76 10.18 8.36
C ALA A 31 16.07 10.96 8.16
N GLY A 32 17.08 10.74 9.03
CA GLY A 32 18.36 11.42 8.91
C GLY A 32 18.19 12.95 8.90
N ASN A 33 18.64 13.61 7.84
CA ASN A 33 18.54 15.06 7.68
C ASN A 33 17.10 15.57 7.53
N ASN A 34 16.14 14.70 7.21
CA ASN A 34 14.72 15.04 7.07
C ASN A 34 13.96 14.98 8.40
N ARG A 35 14.58 14.50 9.49
CA ARG A 35 13.96 14.39 10.82
C ARG A 35 13.23 15.67 11.25
N PRO A 36 13.79 16.91 11.05
CA PRO A 36 13.09 18.13 11.44
C PRO A 36 11.74 18.33 10.74
N GLU A 37 11.57 17.85 9.50
CA GLU A 37 10.28 17.94 8.80
C GLU A 37 9.23 17.05 9.47
N LEU A 38 9.59 15.83 9.85
CA LEU A 38 8.68 14.91 10.54
C LEU A 38 8.34 15.40 11.96
N GLU A 39 9.32 15.95 12.69
CA GLU A 39 9.10 16.55 14.00
C GLU A 39 8.19 17.80 13.94
N LYS A 40 8.25 18.60 12.86
CA LYS A 40 7.29 19.70 12.63
C LYS A 40 5.86 19.21 12.52
N VAL A 41 5.60 18.09 11.84
CA VAL A 41 4.26 17.52 11.75
C VAL A 41 3.73 17.12 13.13
N LEU A 42 4.55 16.42 13.91
CA LEU A 42 4.19 16.01 15.26
C LEU A 42 3.93 17.21 16.17
N ALA A 43 4.79 18.24 16.11
CA ALA A 43 4.64 19.46 16.88
C ALA A 43 3.39 20.27 16.49
N HIS A 44 3.06 20.28 15.18
CA HIS A 44 1.87 20.98 14.66
C HIS A 44 0.59 20.48 15.32
N TYR A 45 0.39 19.16 15.37
CA TYR A 45 -0.81 18.58 15.97
C TYR A 45 -0.75 18.44 17.50
N ALA A 46 0.45 18.40 18.09
CA ALA A 46 0.59 18.39 19.55
C ALA A 46 0.27 19.75 20.20
N ALA A 47 0.27 20.83 19.43
CA ALA A 47 0.00 22.17 19.92
C ALA A 47 -1.47 22.41 20.32
N GLN A 48 -2.40 21.57 19.82
CA GLN A 48 -3.85 21.74 20.00
C GLN A 48 -4.47 20.43 20.51
N PRO A 49 -5.12 20.45 21.70
CA PRO A 49 -5.72 19.23 22.27
C PRO A 49 -6.81 18.61 21.40
N GLU A 50 -7.55 19.42 20.62
CA GLU A 50 -8.58 18.99 19.67
C GLU A 50 -8.03 18.17 18.51
N ASP A 51 -6.75 18.33 18.17
CA ASP A 51 -6.08 17.60 17.08
C ASP A 51 -5.46 16.26 17.54
N SER A 52 -5.84 15.75 18.71
CA SER A 52 -5.28 14.50 19.25
C SER A 52 -5.40 13.30 18.31
N LEU A 53 -6.49 13.20 17.54
CA LEU A 53 -6.66 12.13 16.53
C LEU A 53 -5.73 12.33 15.32
N LYS A 54 -5.54 13.57 14.87
CA LYS A 54 -4.59 13.91 13.81
C LYS A 54 -3.16 13.67 14.23
N TRP A 55 -2.84 13.95 15.51
CA TRP A 55 -1.53 13.61 16.06
C TRP A 55 -1.27 12.09 16.01
N ARG A 56 -2.27 11.26 16.40
CA ARG A 56 -2.17 9.82 16.29
C ARG A 56 -2.02 9.37 14.83
N ALA A 57 -2.73 10.00 13.90
CA ALA A 57 -2.61 9.76 12.46
C ALA A 57 -1.19 10.10 11.96
N ALA A 58 -0.63 11.22 12.40
CA ALA A 58 0.76 11.60 12.09
C ALA A 58 1.76 10.57 12.61
N CYS A 59 1.61 10.10 13.86
CA CYS A 59 2.42 9.01 14.42
C CYS A 59 2.32 7.75 13.55
N PHE A 60 1.11 7.30 13.21
CA PHE A 60 0.87 6.12 12.39
C PHE A 60 1.56 6.21 11.03
N LEU A 61 1.43 7.35 10.33
CA LEU A 61 2.06 7.55 9.02
C LEU A 61 3.59 7.55 9.13
N ILE A 62 4.15 8.24 10.13
CA ILE A 62 5.60 8.34 10.31
C ILE A 62 6.20 6.99 10.73
N GLU A 63 5.58 6.28 11.65
CA GLU A 63 6.03 4.97 12.13
C GLU A 63 6.13 3.93 11.01
N ASN A 64 5.25 4.00 10.03
CA ASN A 64 5.15 3.07 8.92
C ASN A 64 5.79 3.59 7.61
N MET A 65 6.36 4.79 7.63
CA MET A 65 6.97 5.42 6.46
C MET A 65 8.28 4.76 5.97
N PRO A 66 9.20 4.27 6.83
CA PRO A 66 10.44 3.67 6.37
C PRO A 66 10.20 2.49 5.42
N GLY A 67 10.91 2.50 4.28
CA GLY A 67 10.75 1.50 3.22
C GLY A 67 9.76 1.89 2.12
N HIS A 68 8.90 2.89 2.34
CA HIS A 68 8.14 3.51 1.25
C HIS A 68 9.03 4.44 0.43
N TYR A 69 8.90 4.40 -0.89
CA TYR A 69 9.77 5.15 -1.80
C TYR A 69 9.07 5.51 -3.12
N THR A 70 9.62 6.51 -3.79
CA THR A 70 9.34 6.81 -5.19
C THR A 70 10.50 6.32 -6.06
N VAL A 71 10.20 5.80 -7.26
CA VAL A 71 11.22 5.50 -8.25
C VAL A 71 11.45 6.73 -9.13
N GLU A 72 12.68 7.21 -9.16
CA GLU A 72 13.12 8.31 -10.01
C GLU A 72 14.22 7.88 -10.97
N SER A 73 14.13 8.36 -12.21
CA SER A 73 15.20 8.27 -13.19
C SER A 73 15.10 9.43 -14.17
N ASP A 74 16.23 9.83 -14.76
CA ASP A 74 16.25 10.90 -15.77
C ASP A 74 15.46 10.50 -17.02
N VAL A 75 15.47 9.20 -17.36
CA VAL A 75 14.69 8.64 -18.46
C VAL A 75 13.21 8.76 -18.17
N LEU A 76 12.77 8.43 -16.96
CA LEU A 76 11.39 8.56 -16.54
C LEU A 76 10.93 10.02 -16.53
N GLN A 77 11.78 10.95 -16.06
CA GLN A 77 11.48 12.38 -16.08
C GLN A 77 11.40 12.94 -17.51
N ALA A 78 12.32 12.54 -18.39
CA ALA A 78 12.28 12.95 -19.81
C ALA A 78 11.01 12.43 -20.50
N PHE A 79 10.61 11.20 -20.18
CA PHE A 79 9.37 10.61 -20.67
C PHE A 79 8.13 11.38 -20.16
N ARG A 80 8.06 11.71 -18.87
CA ARG A 80 6.98 12.53 -18.29
C ARG A 80 6.83 13.87 -19.04
N LYS A 81 7.93 14.61 -19.19
CA LYS A 81 7.94 15.89 -19.93
C LYS A 81 7.47 15.75 -21.38
N ARG A 82 7.75 14.63 -22.01
CA ARG A 82 7.32 14.36 -23.39
C ARG A 82 5.85 13.96 -23.43
N ALA A 83 5.40 13.10 -22.52
CA ALA A 83 4.01 12.68 -22.41
C ALA A 83 3.09 13.87 -22.10
N ASP A 84 3.49 14.78 -21.20
CA ASP A 84 2.74 16.02 -20.91
C ASP A 84 2.62 16.93 -22.11
N ARG A 85 3.67 17.04 -22.93
CA ARG A 85 3.67 17.87 -24.15
C ARG A 85 2.83 17.27 -25.28
N ASP A 86 2.90 15.95 -25.44
CA ASP A 86 2.28 15.21 -26.54
C ASP A 86 0.94 14.58 -26.11
N ALA A 87 0.40 14.97 -24.95
CA ALA A 87 -0.85 14.46 -24.38
C ALA A 87 -2.04 14.86 -25.24
N ALA A 88 -2.13 14.27 -26.42
CA ALA A 88 -3.38 14.17 -27.16
C ALA A 88 -4.33 13.24 -26.41
N PRO A 89 -5.65 13.54 -26.39
CA PRO A 89 -6.63 12.79 -25.58
C PRO A 89 -6.76 11.31 -25.94
N TYR A 90 -6.02 10.82 -26.89
CA TYR A 90 -6.07 9.44 -27.38
C TYR A 90 -4.67 8.83 -27.55
N PHE A 91 -4.02 8.49 -26.47
CA PHE A 91 -2.80 7.69 -26.54
C PHE A 91 -3.17 6.24 -26.91
N SER A 92 -3.05 5.89 -28.19
CA SER A 92 -3.26 4.50 -28.60
C SER A 92 -2.14 3.61 -28.05
N ARG A 93 -2.47 2.34 -27.74
CA ARG A 93 -1.47 1.34 -27.32
C ARG A 93 -0.27 1.29 -28.28
N LYS A 94 -0.53 1.43 -29.59
CA LYS A 94 0.51 1.41 -30.62
C LYS A 94 1.46 2.62 -30.53
N ALA A 95 0.94 3.82 -30.24
CA ALA A 95 1.79 5.01 -30.02
C ALA A 95 2.62 4.86 -28.73
N PHE A 96 2.07 4.22 -27.74
CA PHE A 96 2.75 3.91 -26.50
C PHE A 96 3.85 2.84 -26.70
N ASP A 97 3.57 1.74 -27.40
CA ASP A 97 4.56 0.70 -27.71
C ASP A 97 5.74 1.27 -28.51
N VAL A 98 5.46 2.20 -29.45
CA VAL A 98 6.50 2.93 -30.19
C VAL A 98 7.31 3.82 -29.25
N LEU A 99 6.67 4.52 -28.33
CA LEU A 99 7.35 5.37 -27.36
C LEU A 99 8.27 4.55 -26.44
N ILE A 100 7.76 3.44 -25.90
CA ILE A 100 8.51 2.51 -25.05
C ILE A 100 9.71 1.91 -25.79
N SER A 101 9.52 1.44 -27.02
CA SER A 101 10.60 0.86 -27.83
C SER A 101 11.68 1.88 -28.19
N SER A 102 11.37 3.18 -28.16
CA SER A 102 12.31 4.27 -28.41
C SER A 102 13.11 4.72 -27.18
N ILE A 103 12.81 4.18 -25.99
CA ILE A 103 13.49 4.53 -24.74
C ILE A 103 14.39 3.34 -24.32
N PRO A 104 15.69 3.44 -24.54
CA PRO A 104 16.58 2.40 -24.04
C PRO A 104 16.55 2.36 -22.51
N GLU A 105 16.19 1.22 -21.98
CA GLU A 105 16.30 0.85 -20.58
C GLU A 105 15.63 1.81 -19.57
N PHE A 106 14.30 1.69 -19.38
CA PHE A 106 13.54 2.41 -18.35
C PHE A 106 14.17 2.33 -16.95
N ASN A 107 14.91 1.26 -16.67
CA ASN A 107 15.55 1.02 -15.38
C ASN A 107 16.98 1.54 -15.31
N ALA A 108 17.55 2.03 -16.42
CA ALA A 108 18.90 2.56 -16.41
C ALA A 108 18.97 3.84 -15.55
N GLY A 109 19.74 3.78 -14.46
CA GLY A 109 19.88 4.88 -13.53
C GLY A 109 18.66 5.13 -12.64
N ALA A 110 17.68 4.20 -12.57
CA ALA A 110 16.58 4.30 -11.64
C ALA A 110 17.07 4.23 -10.19
N ARG A 111 16.63 5.17 -9.36
CA ARG A 111 16.94 5.22 -7.94
C ARG A 111 15.68 5.24 -7.10
N LYS A 112 15.74 4.61 -5.96
CA LYS A 112 14.70 4.72 -4.93
C LYS A 112 14.94 6.00 -4.13
N VAL A 113 13.90 6.83 -4.03
CA VAL A 113 13.90 8.02 -3.18
C VAL A 113 12.96 7.73 -2.03
N GLU A 114 13.53 7.46 -0.86
CA GLU A 114 12.78 7.06 0.33
C GLU A 114 11.93 8.22 0.86
N ASP A 115 10.66 7.96 1.14
CA ASP A 115 9.73 8.98 1.63
C ASP A 115 10.18 9.59 2.95
N VAL A 116 10.63 8.75 3.87
CA VAL A 116 11.09 9.17 5.19
C VAL A 116 12.22 10.21 5.15
N GLN A 117 13.03 10.18 4.06
CA GLN A 117 14.16 11.10 3.86
C GLN A 117 13.83 12.36 3.05
N HIS A 118 12.61 12.45 2.46
CA HIS A 118 12.30 13.52 1.49
C HIS A 118 10.92 14.15 1.67
N ILE A 119 9.99 13.49 2.38
CA ILE A 119 8.63 14.01 2.56
C ILE A 119 8.66 15.29 3.40
N THR A 120 7.88 16.30 3.00
CA THR A 120 7.83 17.58 3.70
C THR A 120 6.73 17.62 4.75
N ALA A 121 6.89 18.44 5.77
CA ALA A 121 5.86 18.68 6.76
C ALA A 121 4.58 19.23 6.13
N ASP A 122 4.70 20.16 5.19
CA ASP A 122 3.55 20.74 4.48
C ASP A 122 2.72 19.67 3.75
N TYR A 123 3.39 18.74 3.04
CA TYR A 123 2.70 17.64 2.38
C TYR A 123 1.91 16.78 3.38
N LEU A 124 2.54 16.33 4.47
CA LEU A 124 1.89 15.45 5.44
C LEU A 124 0.74 16.16 6.18
N ILE A 125 0.91 17.41 6.59
CA ILE A 125 -0.13 18.19 7.25
C ILE A 125 -1.34 18.34 6.31
N ARG A 126 -1.12 18.78 5.07
CA ARG A 126 -2.21 18.89 4.07
C ARG A 126 -2.90 17.57 3.82
N HIS A 127 -2.14 16.47 3.71
CA HIS A 127 -2.70 15.15 3.50
C HIS A 127 -3.57 14.69 4.68
N ILE A 128 -3.08 14.85 5.92
CA ILE A 128 -3.82 14.51 7.14
C ILE A 128 -5.08 15.36 7.26
N ASP A 129 -4.97 16.67 7.10
CA ASP A 129 -6.10 17.60 7.20
C ASP A 129 -7.17 17.26 6.16
N ALA A 130 -6.79 17.03 4.89
CA ALA A 130 -7.71 16.62 3.84
C ALA A 130 -8.38 15.27 4.12
N SER A 131 -7.67 14.35 4.81
CA SER A 131 -8.25 13.06 5.23
C SER A 131 -9.31 13.24 6.31
N PHE A 132 -9.04 14.09 7.30
CA PHE A 132 -9.96 14.36 8.41
C PHE A 132 -11.10 15.31 8.04
N GLU A 133 -10.95 16.15 7.01
CA GLU A 133 -12.04 17.01 6.54
C GLU A 133 -13.27 16.19 6.11
N LEU A 134 -13.04 14.99 5.61
CA LEU A 134 -14.11 14.07 5.19
C LEU A 134 -14.51 13.09 6.30
N TYR A 135 -13.66 12.93 7.32
CA TYR A 135 -13.95 12.08 8.48
C TYR A 135 -15.13 12.65 9.28
N GLY A 136 -16.16 11.84 9.46
CA GLY A 136 -17.41 12.26 10.10
C GLY A 136 -18.41 13.01 9.20
N ARG A 137 -18.06 13.24 7.91
CA ARG A 137 -18.95 13.92 6.96
C ARG A 137 -19.96 13.00 6.29
N PHE A 138 -19.63 11.73 6.19
CA PHE A 138 -20.46 10.72 5.55
C PHE A 138 -21.06 9.77 6.60
N PRO A 139 -22.31 9.35 6.45
CA PRO A 139 -23.00 8.49 7.42
C PRO A 139 -22.26 7.17 7.71
N TRP A 140 -21.59 6.60 6.70
CA TRP A 140 -20.84 5.36 6.86
C TRP A 140 -19.55 5.51 7.68
N TYR A 141 -19.08 6.72 7.97
CA TYR A 141 -17.94 6.96 8.85
C TYR A 141 -18.17 6.60 10.30
N GLU A 142 -19.40 6.73 10.79
CA GLU A 142 -19.75 6.30 12.14
C GLU A 142 -19.55 4.79 12.32
N GLU A 143 -19.48 4.06 11.21
CA GLU A 143 -19.35 2.62 11.15
C GLU A 143 -17.90 2.15 10.95
N VAL A 144 -16.99 3.05 10.56
CA VAL A 144 -15.58 2.74 10.31
C VAL A 144 -14.79 2.91 11.61
N PRO A 145 -14.26 1.84 12.20
CA PRO A 145 -13.37 1.94 13.34
C PRO A 145 -12.18 2.85 13.02
N LEU A 146 -11.73 3.65 13.99
CA LEU A 146 -10.60 4.57 13.80
C LEU A 146 -9.33 3.84 13.33
N GLU A 147 -9.14 2.61 13.75
CA GLU A 147 -8.03 1.75 13.35
C GLU A 147 -8.09 1.41 11.86
N ASP A 148 -9.27 1.06 11.36
CA ASP A 148 -9.50 0.81 9.93
C ASP A 148 -9.36 2.09 9.10
N PHE A 149 -9.75 3.24 9.65
CA PHE A 149 -9.48 4.52 9.02
C PHE A 149 -7.97 4.75 8.85
N PHE A 150 -7.17 4.51 9.90
CA PHE A 150 -5.71 4.68 9.81
C PHE A 150 -5.08 3.70 8.82
N ARG A 151 -5.51 2.45 8.81
CA ARG A 151 -4.92 1.41 7.96
C ARG A 151 -5.32 1.51 6.50
N TYR A 152 -6.58 1.87 6.20
CA TYR A 152 -7.14 1.70 4.86
C TYR A 152 -7.56 3.00 4.18
N VAL A 153 -7.85 4.07 4.92
CA VAL A 153 -8.30 5.36 4.37
C VAL A 153 -7.20 6.41 4.41
N LEU A 154 -6.51 6.55 5.54
CA LEU A 154 -5.48 7.56 5.77
C LEU A 154 -4.23 7.44 4.90
N PRO A 155 -3.71 6.25 4.51
CA PRO A 155 -2.42 6.15 3.82
C PRO A 155 -2.33 7.04 2.58
N TYR A 156 -1.21 7.73 2.44
CA TYR A 156 -0.95 8.66 1.33
C TYR A 156 -0.45 7.99 0.05
N ARG A 157 -0.06 6.72 0.14
CA ARG A 157 0.59 5.93 -0.90
C ARG A 157 -0.08 4.56 -1.05
N ILE A 158 0.01 3.97 -2.24
CA ILE A 158 -0.41 2.60 -2.52
C ILE A 158 0.81 1.74 -2.91
N GLY A 159 1.71 2.29 -3.72
CA GLY A 159 2.90 1.62 -4.22
C GLY A 159 4.12 2.54 -4.22
N CYS A 160 4.85 2.57 -5.32
CA CYS A 160 6.04 3.42 -5.52
C CYS A 160 5.76 4.63 -6.44
N GLU A 161 4.50 5.03 -6.52
CA GLU A 161 4.08 6.21 -7.27
C GLU A 161 4.68 7.49 -6.67
N ARG A 162 4.82 8.53 -7.51
CA ARG A 162 5.24 9.84 -7.05
C ARG A 162 4.27 10.39 -6.00
N LEU A 163 4.80 11.06 -4.98
CA LEU A 163 3.99 11.76 -4.00
C LEU A 163 3.25 12.91 -4.66
N ASP A 164 1.93 12.91 -4.55
CA ASP A 164 1.02 13.91 -5.08
C ASP A 164 -0.10 14.21 -4.08
N LEU A 165 -0.68 15.40 -4.17
CA LEU A 165 -1.85 15.80 -3.37
C LEU A 165 -3.15 15.31 -4.05
N TRP A 166 -3.20 14.02 -4.34
CA TRP A 166 -4.29 13.38 -5.08
C TRP A 166 -5.66 13.55 -4.41
N ARG A 167 -5.72 13.71 -3.08
CA ARG A 167 -6.98 13.99 -2.38
C ARG A 167 -7.61 15.30 -2.84
N ASP A 168 -6.81 16.34 -2.99
CA ASP A 168 -7.26 17.64 -3.45
C ASP A 168 -7.74 17.59 -4.90
N SER A 169 -7.11 16.74 -5.72
CA SER A 169 -7.47 16.56 -7.13
C SER A 169 -8.73 15.72 -7.32
N ILE A 170 -8.95 14.70 -6.50
CA ILE A 170 -10.10 13.78 -6.61
C ILE A 170 -11.36 14.36 -5.95
N LYS A 171 -11.22 15.05 -4.82
CA LYS A 171 -12.34 15.60 -4.05
C LYS A 171 -13.34 16.43 -4.88
N PRO A 172 -12.92 17.33 -5.79
CA PRO A 172 -13.86 18.06 -6.66
C PRO A 172 -14.65 17.19 -7.63
N ALA A 173 -14.10 16.01 -7.99
CA ALA A 173 -14.75 15.08 -8.90
C ALA A 173 -15.79 14.16 -8.21
N LEU A 174 -15.88 14.19 -6.87
CA LEU A 174 -16.93 13.50 -6.16
C LEU A 174 -18.28 14.13 -6.50
N PRO A 175 -19.33 13.33 -6.77
CA PRO A 175 -20.66 13.84 -7.04
C PRO A 175 -21.16 14.75 -5.91
N ASP A 176 -21.90 15.84 -6.27
CA ASP A 176 -22.41 16.82 -5.29
C ASP A 176 -23.23 16.16 -4.17
N ARG A 177 -23.98 15.12 -4.49
CA ARG A 177 -24.72 14.34 -3.50
C ARG A 177 -23.84 13.71 -2.41
N PHE A 178 -22.56 13.37 -2.71
CA PHE A 178 -21.60 12.92 -1.71
C PHE A 178 -21.08 14.07 -0.84
N ARG A 179 -21.11 15.30 -1.37
CA ARG A 179 -20.72 16.51 -0.64
C ARG A 179 -21.83 17.03 0.27
N ILE A 180 -23.10 16.66 0.00
CA ILE A 180 -24.31 17.16 0.70
C ILE A 180 -24.93 16.08 1.59
N ALA A 181 -24.45 14.84 1.55
CA ALA A 181 -25.15 13.66 2.05
C ALA A 181 -25.11 13.47 3.58
N SER A 182 -25.47 14.52 4.35
CA SER A 182 -25.86 14.33 5.76
C SER A 182 -27.15 13.51 5.94
N ASP A 183 -27.92 13.30 4.86
CA ASP A 183 -29.26 12.71 4.93
C ASP A 183 -29.41 11.32 4.30
N ILE A 184 -28.32 10.72 3.78
CA ILE A 184 -28.38 9.46 3.04
C ILE A 184 -27.71 8.36 3.85
N GLN A 185 -28.47 7.42 4.38
CA GLN A 185 -28.00 6.20 5.00
C GLN A 185 -27.52 5.21 3.92
N TYR A 186 -26.32 5.43 3.36
CA TYR A 186 -25.65 4.44 2.52
C TYR A 186 -24.62 3.68 3.34
N ASP A 187 -24.59 2.35 3.17
CA ASP A 187 -23.42 1.57 3.56
C ASP A 187 -22.28 1.79 2.53
N CYS A 188 -21.05 1.42 2.90
CA CYS A 188 -19.87 1.57 2.04
C CYS A 188 -20.07 0.91 0.66
N LYS A 189 -20.81 -0.18 0.58
CA LYS A 189 -21.07 -0.92 -0.66
C LYS A 189 -21.97 -0.13 -1.61
N GLU A 190 -23.01 0.50 -1.08
CA GLU A 190 -23.88 1.35 -1.88
C GLU A 190 -23.17 2.63 -2.30
N ALA A 191 -22.37 3.24 -1.42
CA ALA A 191 -21.53 4.38 -1.74
C ALA A 191 -20.57 4.06 -2.90
N ARG A 192 -19.90 2.90 -2.86
CA ARG A 192 -19.01 2.44 -3.94
C ARG A 192 -19.74 2.28 -5.26
N LYS A 193 -20.93 1.63 -5.25
CA LYS A 193 -21.75 1.47 -6.44
C LYS A 193 -22.15 2.80 -7.07
N TYR A 194 -22.46 3.81 -6.25
CA TYR A 194 -22.71 5.15 -6.74
C TYR A 194 -21.48 5.82 -7.33
N LEU A 195 -20.31 5.63 -6.73
CA LEU A 195 -19.03 6.12 -7.25
C LEU A 195 -18.68 5.47 -8.59
N GLU A 196 -18.96 4.19 -8.75
CA GLU A 196 -18.74 3.45 -10.01
C GLU A 196 -19.65 3.95 -11.14
N LEU A 197 -20.91 4.26 -10.83
CA LEU A 197 -21.91 4.70 -11.81
C LEU A 197 -21.83 6.19 -12.16
N GLY A 198 -21.23 7.03 -11.31
CA GLY A 198 -21.30 8.50 -11.43
C GLY A 198 -19.99 9.21 -11.68
N CYS A 199 -18.87 8.53 -11.60
CA CYS A 199 -17.54 9.09 -11.77
C CYS A 199 -16.87 8.52 -13.01
N ASP A 200 -17.10 9.15 -14.15
CA ASP A 200 -16.16 9.08 -15.26
C ASP A 200 -14.93 9.93 -14.84
N LEU A 201 -14.13 9.32 -13.93
CA LEU A 201 -12.90 9.91 -13.45
C LEU A 201 -11.88 9.78 -14.59
N ASN A 202 -11.99 10.66 -15.58
CA ASN A 202 -10.85 11.07 -16.38
C ASN A 202 -9.89 11.82 -15.46
N LEU A 203 -9.36 11.08 -14.47
CA LEU A 203 -8.30 11.56 -13.61
C LEU A 203 -7.07 11.71 -14.50
N HIS A 204 -6.92 12.90 -15.08
CA HIS A 204 -5.68 13.36 -15.66
C HIS A 204 -4.72 13.60 -14.48
N PHE A 205 -4.15 12.54 -13.95
CA PHE A 205 -2.96 12.62 -13.13
C PHE A 205 -1.81 12.96 -14.07
N THR A 206 -1.54 14.23 -14.26
CA THR A 206 -0.55 14.71 -15.23
C THR A 206 0.85 14.17 -14.97
N ASP A 207 1.22 13.95 -13.71
CA ASP A 207 2.48 13.33 -13.32
C ASP A 207 2.40 11.80 -13.18
N THR A 208 1.22 11.27 -12.94
CA THR A 208 0.95 9.84 -12.82
C THR A 208 0.71 9.15 -14.15
N LEU A 209 0.56 9.86 -15.26
CA LEU A 209 0.29 9.22 -16.55
C LEU A 209 1.40 8.23 -16.94
N VAL A 210 2.65 8.57 -16.65
CA VAL A 210 3.80 7.70 -16.93
C VAL A 210 3.90 6.56 -15.94
N ASP A 211 3.71 6.83 -14.64
CA ASP A 211 3.65 5.77 -13.63
C ASP A 211 2.46 4.87 -13.89
N GLN A 212 1.34 5.43 -14.32
CA GLN A 212 0.16 4.73 -14.75
C GLN A 212 0.39 3.90 -16.02
N LEU A 213 1.11 4.42 -17.01
CA LEU A 213 1.43 3.70 -18.23
C LEU A 213 2.46 2.59 -17.97
N TYR A 214 3.46 2.84 -17.14
CA TYR A 214 4.42 1.83 -16.71
C TYR A 214 3.71 0.72 -15.94
N GLN A 215 2.84 1.05 -14.99
CA GLN A 215 2.06 0.07 -14.23
C GLN A 215 0.99 -0.61 -15.08
N LYS A 216 0.38 0.08 -16.03
CA LYS A 216 -0.58 -0.50 -16.98
C LYS A 216 0.05 -1.58 -17.84
N ILE A 217 1.31 -1.40 -18.25
CA ILE A 217 2.03 -2.42 -19.01
C ILE A 217 2.44 -3.57 -18.12
N ALA A 218 2.99 -3.25 -16.94
CA ALA A 218 3.43 -4.26 -15.99
C ALA A 218 2.24 -5.04 -15.42
N ASN A 219 1.09 -4.35 -15.21
CA ASN A 219 -0.04 -4.95 -14.53
C ASN A 219 -1.33 -4.12 -14.67
N GLU A 220 -2.07 -4.36 -15.74
CA GLU A 220 -3.31 -3.63 -16.04
C GLU A 220 -4.35 -3.71 -14.91
N CYS A 221 -4.49 -4.88 -14.27
CA CYS A 221 -5.42 -5.07 -13.16
C CYS A 221 -5.05 -4.21 -11.94
N ARG A 222 -3.77 -4.17 -11.56
CA ARG A 222 -3.32 -3.37 -10.42
C ARG A 222 -3.61 -1.89 -10.64
N TYR A 223 -3.29 -1.37 -11.82
CA TYR A 223 -3.48 0.03 -12.16
C TYR A 223 -4.95 0.47 -12.06
N LEU A 224 -5.88 -0.30 -12.62
CA LEU A 224 -7.31 0.00 -12.55
C LEU A 224 -7.79 0.01 -11.09
N ASN A 225 -7.36 -0.97 -10.30
CA ASN A 225 -7.73 -1.05 -8.88
C ASN A 225 -7.12 0.08 -8.05
N MET A 226 -5.89 0.55 -8.35
CA MET A 226 -5.30 1.71 -7.67
C MET A 226 -6.15 2.98 -7.82
N LYS A 227 -6.67 3.26 -9.01
CA LYS A 227 -7.58 4.41 -9.23
C LYS A 227 -8.83 4.32 -8.36
N HIS A 228 -9.42 3.13 -8.32
CA HIS A 228 -10.60 2.86 -7.50
C HIS A 228 -10.29 3.02 -6.02
N LEU A 229 -9.14 2.51 -5.57
CA LEU A 229 -8.70 2.61 -4.17
C LEU A 229 -8.47 4.06 -3.73
N LEU A 230 -7.83 4.89 -4.57
CA LEU A 230 -7.65 6.33 -4.27
C LEU A 230 -8.99 7.05 -4.13
N ARG A 231 -9.95 6.75 -5.01
CA ARG A 231 -11.31 7.28 -4.95
C ARG A 231 -12.02 6.83 -3.66
N ASP A 232 -11.95 5.55 -3.32
CA ASP A 232 -12.53 5.00 -2.10
C ASP A 232 -11.94 5.70 -0.86
N ARG A 233 -10.61 5.90 -0.81
CA ARG A 233 -9.95 6.65 0.26
C ARG A 233 -10.43 8.10 0.36
N VAL A 234 -10.71 8.80 -0.75
CA VAL A 234 -11.28 10.15 -0.71
C VAL A 234 -12.71 10.13 -0.21
N ALA A 235 -13.49 9.11 -0.57
CA ALA A 235 -14.85 8.93 -0.09
C ALA A 235 -14.92 8.37 1.34
N GLY A 236 -13.77 8.07 1.97
CA GLY A 236 -13.71 7.49 3.32
C GLY A 236 -14.14 6.04 3.39
N ILE A 237 -14.11 5.32 2.29
CA ILE A 237 -14.45 3.91 2.22
C ILE A 237 -13.19 3.10 2.53
N PRO A 238 -13.17 2.29 3.62
CA PRO A 238 -12.04 1.46 3.95
C PRO A 238 -11.90 0.33 2.95
N SER A 239 -10.88 0.39 2.13
CA SER A 239 -10.57 -0.60 1.11
C SER A 239 -9.07 -0.76 0.91
N VAL A 240 -8.68 -1.89 0.35
CA VAL A 240 -7.28 -2.28 0.20
C VAL A 240 -7.09 -3.13 -1.05
N LEU A 241 -5.86 -3.19 -1.57
CA LEU A 241 -5.50 -4.10 -2.65
C LEU A 241 -5.09 -5.45 -2.11
N ASP A 242 -5.81 -6.47 -2.53
CA ASP A 242 -5.42 -7.86 -2.33
C ASP A 242 -5.04 -8.48 -3.68
N TYR A 243 -4.11 -9.42 -3.66
CA TYR A 243 -3.66 -10.09 -4.88
C TYR A 243 -3.09 -11.47 -4.60
N PHE A 244 -3.02 -12.28 -5.63
CA PHE A 244 -2.17 -13.46 -5.65
C PHE A 244 -1.08 -13.31 -6.72
N PRO A 245 0.19 -13.60 -6.37
CA PRO A 245 1.32 -13.32 -7.25
C PRO A 245 1.38 -14.23 -8.47
N HIS A 246 0.79 -15.42 -8.37
CA HIS A 246 0.86 -16.45 -9.42
C HIS A 246 -0.43 -17.24 -9.52
N TYR A 247 -0.97 -17.33 -10.72
CA TYR A 247 -1.98 -18.38 -11.01
C TYR A 247 -1.33 -19.75 -10.98
N PRO A 248 -1.89 -20.74 -10.29
CA PRO A 248 -1.31 -22.10 -10.28
C PRO A 248 -1.63 -22.93 -11.53
N ASN A 249 -2.51 -22.47 -12.40
CA ASN A 249 -3.01 -23.19 -13.56
C ASN A 249 -2.90 -22.43 -14.89
N ARG A 250 -2.35 -21.21 -14.87
CA ARG A 250 -2.11 -20.35 -16.05
C ARG A 250 -1.07 -19.30 -15.72
N ASN A 251 -0.60 -18.57 -16.72
CA ASN A 251 0.35 -17.48 -16.51
C ASN A 251 -0.31 -16.23 -15.90
N GLY A 252 0.53 -15.41 -15.24
CA GLY A 252 0.16 -14.12 -14.70
C GLY A 252 -0.26 -14.17 -13.23
N LEU A 253 -0.85 -13.09 -12.80
CA LEU A 253 -1.25 -12.77 -11.44
C LEU A 253 -2.62 -12.08 -11.47
N HIS A 254 -3.22 -11.77 -10.30
CA HIS A 254 -4.47 -11.04 -10.25
C HIS A 254 -4.56 -10.11 -9.03
N TYR A 255 -5.05 -8.89 -9.25
CA TYR A 255 -5.33 -7.89 -8.21
C TYR A 255 -6.82 -7.56 -8.17
N TRP A 256 -7.32 -7.27 -6.97
CA TRP A 256 -8.66 -6.74 -6.74
C TRP A 256 -8.70 -5.82 -5.53
N ILE A 257 -9.80 -5.07 -5.39
CA ILE A 257 -10.07 -4.31 -4.19
C ILE A 257 -10.85 -5.18 -3.21
N ALA A 258 -10.35 -5.28 -1.99
CA ALA A 258 -11.05 -5.85 -0.86
C ALA A 258 -11.73 -4.73 -0.07
N ASP A 259 -13.02 -4.93 0.25
CA ASP A 259 -13.80 -4.08 1.12
C ASP A 259 -13.55 -4.47 2.57
N MET A 260 -13.14 -3.50 3.39
CA MET A 260 -12.79 -3.73 4.79
C MET A 260 -13.95 -3.36 5.73
N ASP A 261 -15.18 -3.25 5.21
CA ASP A 261 -16.37 -3.10 6.04
C ASP A 261 -16.51 -4.28 7.02
N ALA A 262 -16.31 -4.01 8.29
CA ALA A 262 -16.30 -5.01 9.37
C ALA A 262 -17.63 -5.80 9.49
N ARG A 263 -18.74 -5.27 8.95
CA ARG A 263 -20.04 -5.94 8.95
C ARG A 263 -20.18 -7.00 7.87
N LYS A 264 -19.35 -6.93 6.84
CA LYS A 264 -19.52 -7.73 5.62
C LYS A 264 -18.22 -8.37 5.14
N ARG A 265 -17.33 -8.73 6.06
CA ARG A 265 -16.17 -9.56 5.72
C ARG A 265 -16.65 -10.88 5.10
N ASN A 266 -17.09 -10.77 3.87
CA ASN A 266 -17.26 -11.91 3.00
C ASN A 266 -16.32 -11.73 1.82
N PRO A 267 -15.08 -12.21 1.96
CA PRO A 267 -14.05 -12.10 0.94
C PRO A 267 -14.35 -12.99 -0.28
N TYR A 268 -15.60 -13.40 -0.46
CA TYR A 268 -16.00 -14.21 -1.61
C TYR A 268 -15.89 -13.38 -2.89
N ILE A 269 -14.69 -13.38 -3.42
CA ILE A 269 -14.45 -12.92 -4.78
C ILE A 269 -14.59 -14.13 -5.68
N GLU A 270 -15.69 -14.16 -6.43
CA GLU A 270 -16.04 -15.26 -7.32
C GLU A 270 -14.89 -15.67 -8.28
N GLY A 271 -14.05 -14.69 -8.65
CA GLY A 271 -12.84 -14.92 -9.44
C GLY A 271 -11.71 -15.61 -8.68
N ALA A 272 -11.45 -15.24 -7.42
CA ALA A 272 -10.37 -15.81 -6.62
C ALA A 272 -10.66 -17.28 -6.27
N ALA A 273 -11.89 -17.60 -5.85
CA ALA A 273 -12.28 -18.97 -5.54
C ALA A 273 -12.17 -19.90 -6.76
N LYS A 274 -12.54 -19.44 -7.97
CA LYS A 274 -12.41 -20.19 -9.23
C LYS A 274 -10.94 -20.36 -9.64
N SER A 275 -10.08 -19.44 -9.28
CA SER A 275 -8.66 -19.44 -9.64
C SER A 275 -7.79 -20.30 -8.75
N LYS A 276 -8.32 -20.75 -7.58
CA LYS A 276 -7.62 -21.58 -6.59
C LYS A 276 -6.18 -21.08 -6.33
N PRO A 277 -5.99 -19.85 -5.82
CA PRO A 277 -4.65 -19.33 -5.59
C PRO A 277 -3.92 -20.14 -4.52
N ALA A 278 -2.60 -20.19 -4.63
CA ALA A 278 -1.74 -20.82 -3.62
C ALA A 278 -1.64 -19.97 -2.35
N LYS A 279 -1.53 -18.66 -2.56
CA LYS A 279 -1.45 -17.62 -1.54
C LYS A 279 -2.20 -16.39 -2.00
N VAL A 280 -2.74 -15.65 -1.02
CA VAL A 280 -3.31 -14.31 -1.22
C VAL A 280 -2.60 -13.36 -0.28
N PHE A 281 -2.11 -12.24 -0.84
CA PHE A 281 -1.43 -11.20 -0.10
C PHE A 281 -2.24 -9.90 -0.17
N ARG A 282 -2.22 -9.15 0.92
CA ARG A 282 -2.76 -7.79 1.06
C ARG A 282 -1.63 -6.79 0.99
N GLU A 283 -1.74 -5.78 0.13
CA GLU A 283 -0.82 -4.64 0.15
C GLU A 283 -1.21 -3.70 1.29
N THR A 284 -0.32 -3.51 2.27
CA THR A 284 -0.54 -2.66 3.44
C THR A 284 0.36 -1.43 3.41
N PHE A 285 -0.04 -0.36 4.10
CA PHE A 285 0.85 0.77 4.40
C PHE A 285 1.68 0.48 5.66
N GLU A 286 1.17 -0.32 6.57
CA GLU A 286 1.90 -0.81 7.73
C GLU A 286 3.02 -1.75 7.30
N SER A 287 4.17 -1.56 7.93
CA SER A 287 5.30 -2.48 7.75
C SER A 287 5.20 -3.67 8.68
N HIS A 288 5.39 -4.87 8.12
CA HIS A 288 5.47 -6.16 8.81
C HIS A 288 6.92 -6.66 8.90
N GLU A 289 7.16 -7.59 9.79
CA GLU A 289 8.46 -8.27 9.87
C GLU A 289 8.71 -9.09 8.61
N VAL A 290 9.93 -9.04 8.11
CA VAL A 290 10.37 -9.85 6.97
C VAL A 290 11.31 -10.96 7.44
N PRO A 291 11.41 -12.07 6.69
CA PRO A 291 12.31 -13.16 7.01
C PRO A 291 13.76 -12.71 7.06
N VAL A 292 14.49 -13.17 8.07
CA VAL A 292 15.92 -12.91 8.22
C VAL A 292 16.72 -14.10 7.65
N PRO A 293 17.52 -13.93 6.59
CA PRO A 293 18.24 -15.02 5.97
C PRO A 293 19.35 -15.58 6.91
N ALA A 294 19.67 -16.86 6.75
CA ALA A 294 20.92 -17.40 7.23
C ALA A 294 22.10 -16.86 6.39
N GLU A 295 23.32 -17.11 6.82
CA GLU A 295 24.50 -16.71 6.05
C GLU A 295 24.51 -17.41 4.67
N GLY A 296 24.56 -16.63 3.60
CA GLY A 296 24.51 -17.12 2.22
C GLY A 296 23.15 -17.59 1.72
N GLU A 297 22.08 -17.48 2.52
CA GLU A 297 20.74 -17.86 2.10
C GLU A 297 20.08 -16.77 1.23
N TYR A 298 19.55 -17.19 0.09
CA TYR A 298 18.77 -16.32 -0.80
C TYR A 298 17.29 -16.31 -0.38
N ILE A 299 16.71 -15.15 -0.21
CA ILE A 299 15.28 -14.97 -0.01
C ILE A 299 14.69 -14.25 -1.24
N PRO A 300 13.66 -14.80 -1.90
CA PRO A 300 12.97 -14.12 -3.01
C PRO A 300 12.37 -12.77 -2.59
N GLU A 301 12.43 -11.78 -3.49
CA GLU A 301 11.97 -10.40 -3.24
C GLU A 301 10.52 -10.32 -2.74
N LEU A 302 9.65 -11.22 -3.18
CA LEU A 302 8.26 -11.31 -2.71
C LEU A 302 8.18 -11.34 -1.18
N PHE A 303 9.07 -12.10 -0.52
CA PHE A 303 9.05 -12.30 0.93
C PHE A 303 9.86 -11.24 1.69
N LEU A 304 10.61 -10.40 0.99
CA LEU A 304 11.34 -9.26 1.56
C LEU A 304 10.54 -7.95 1.51
N ASN A 305 9.34 -7.98 0.95
CA ASN A 305 8.45 -6.82 0.95
C ASN A 305 7.72 -6.70 2.30
N PRO A 306 8.07 -5.69 3.13
CA PRO A 306 7.45 -5.54 4.44
C PRO A 306 6.00 -5.04 4.40
N PHE A 307 5.50 -4.68 3.23
CA PHE A 307 4.15 -4.15 3.04
C PHE A 307 3.17 -5.20 2.50
N LEU A 308 3.44 -6.46 2.79
CA LEU A 308 2.57 -7.58 2.42
C LEU A 308 2.14 -8.36 3.66
N GLU A 309 0.84 -8.55 3.79
CA GLU A 309 0.20 -9.41 4.79
C GLU A 309 -0.39 -10.64 4.11
N ASP A 310 -0.14 -11.83 4.66
CA ASP A 310 -0.74 -13.09 4.16
C ASP A 310 -2.16 -13.23 4.68
N VAL A 311 -3.13 -13.01 3.80
CA VAL A 311 -4.57 -13.09 4.06
C VAL A 311 -5.24 -14.29 3.37
N THR A 312 -4.48 -15.33 3.08
CA THR A 312 -4.95 -16.51 2.33
C THR A 312 -6.17 -17.16 2.98
N ASP A 313 -6.19 -17.25 4.31
CA ASP A 313 -7.28 -17.85 5.08
C ASP A 313 -8.55 -16.97 5.15
N GLU A 314 -8.46 -15.69 4.78
CA GLU A 314 -9.66 -14.88 4.57
C GLU A 314 -10.41 -15.27 3.29
N TYR A 315 -9.74 -15.86 2.30
CA TYR A 315 -10.27 -16.20 0.97
C TYR A 315 -10.49 -17.68 0.72
N LEU A 316 -9.71 -18.53 1.39
CA LEU A 316 -9.66 -19.96 1.12
C LEU A 316 -9.75 -20.77 2.40
N TYR A 317 -10.27 -21.99 2.29
CA TYR A 317 -10.06 -23.03 3.30
C TYR A 317 -8.61 -23.49 3.21
N ALA A 318 -7.70 -22.71 3.74
CA ALA A 318 -6.26 -22.97 3.75
C ALA A 318 -5.90 -24.07 4.77
N ALA A 319 -4.71 -24.62 4.62
CA ALA A 319 -4.15 -25.59 5.56
C ALA A 319 -2.64 -25.40 5.70
N ASP A 320 -2.12 -25.68 6.89
CA ASP A 320 -0.68 -25.78 7.08
C ASP A 320 -0.15 -27.07 6.46
N VAL A 321 0.99 -26.97 5.79
CA VAL A 321 1.63 -28.08 5.08
C VAL A 321 3.02 -28.31 5.67
N HIS A 322 3.34 -29.56 5.98
CA HIS A 322 4.65 -29.96 6.49
C HIS A 322 5.33 -30.87 5.47
N VAL A 323 6.44 -30.40 4.89
CA VAL A 323 7.17 -31.13 3.86
C VAL A 323 8.50 -31.66 4.45
N PRO A 324 8.72 -32.96 4.52
CA PRO A 324 10.00 -33.53 4.96
C PRO A 324 11.10 -33.22 3.94
N ALA A 325 12.33 -33.01 4.40
CA ALA A 325 13.48 -32.95 3.50
C ALA A 325 13.62 -34.27 2.75
N ALA A 326 13.66 -34.23 1.42
CA ALA A 326 13.85 -35.42 0.58
C ALA A 326 15.33 -35.85 0.49
N PHE A 327 16.26 -34.98 0.89
CA PHE A 327 17.72 -35.18 0.85
C PHE A 327 18.39 -34.39 1.98
N ALA A 328 19.67 -34.69 2.21
CA ALA A 328 20.44 -33.94 3.19
C ALA A 328 20.60 -32.48 2.71
N LEU A 329 20.23 -31.54 3.59
CA LEU A 329 20.40 -30.12 3.31
C LEU A 329 21.88 -29.74 3.44
N GLU A 330 22.44 -29.13 2.41
CA GLU A 330 23.73 -28.49 2.50
C GLU A 330 23.63 -27.18 3.29
N GLY A 331 24.48 -26.97 4.26
CA GLY A 331 24.40 -25.83 5.16
C GLY A 331 23.29 -25.98 6.20
N LYS A 332 22.81 -24.86 6.74
CA LYS A 332 21.68 -24.78 7.68
C LYS A 332 20.70 -23.70 7.22
N PRO A 333 19.98 -23.91 6.10
CA PRO A 333 19.02 -22.92 5.65
C PRO A 333 17.91 -22.75 6.72
N ARG A 334 17.47 -21.54 6.92
CA ARG A 334 16.33 -21.23 7.81
C ARG A 334 15.00 -21.42 7.12
N HIS A 335 14.98 -21.26 5.79
CA HIS A 335 13.75 -21.21 5.01
C HIS A 335 13.72 -22.27 3.91
N ALA A 336 12.52 -22.59 3.51
CA ALA A 336 12.20 -23.38 2.33
C ALA A 336 11.11 -22.68 1.53
N TYR A 337 10.93 -23.05 0.27
CA TYR A 337 9.98 -22.41 -0.61
C TYR A 337 9.06 -23.43 -1.25
N LEU A 338 7.75 -23.13 -1.31
CA LEU A 338 6.83 -23.82 -2.21
C LEU A 338 6.61 -22.93 -3.43
N CYS A 339 6.80 -23.54 -4.60
CA CYS A 339 6.68 -22.88 -5.89
C CYS A 339 5.44 -23.39 -6.65
N VAL A 340 4.86 -22.54 -7.48
CA VAL A 340 3.88 -22.91 -8.50
C VAL A 340 4.46 -22.67 -9.89
N PHE A 341 4.02 -23.45 -10.88
CA PHE A 341 4.47 -23.28 -12.26
C PHE A 341 3.72 -22.12 -12.91
N ASN A 342 4.46 -21.04 -13.24
CA ASN A 342 3.87 -19.83 -13.81
C ASN A 342 4.90 -19.13 -14.71
N ASN A 343 4.46 -18.64 -15.88
CA ASN A 343 5.34 -18.01 -16.87
C ASN A 343 6.56 -18.87 -17.25
N LEU A 344 6.31 -20.15 -17.49
CA LEU A 344 7.31 -21.15 -17.91
C LEU A 344 8.42 -21.40 -16.86
N ASP A 345 8.17 -21.10 -15.60
CA ASP A 345 9.13 -21.28 -14.52
C ASP A 345 8.46 -21.63 -13.19
N TRP A 346 9.20 -22.23 -12.27
CA TRP A 346 8.74 -22.47 -10.91
C TRP A 346 8.95 -21.23 -10.06
N ARG A 347 7.84 -20.56 -9.71
CA ARG A 347 7.83 -19.29 -9.00
C ARG A 347 7.56 -19.50 -7.51
N PRO A 348 8.46 -19.07 -6.62
CA PRO A 348 8.22 -19.11 -5.18
C PRO A 348 6.94 -18.35 -4.83
N THR A 349 6.03 -19.03 -4.14
CA THR A 349 4.73 -18.45 -3.75
C THR A 349 4.49 -18.52 -2.25
N ALA A 350 5.17 -19.40 -1.53
CA ALA A 350 5.15 -19.47 -0.07
C ALA A 350 6.56 -19.71 0.48
N ILE A 351 6.83 -19.09 1.62
CA ILE A 351 8.02 -19.31 2.43
C ILE A 351 7.63 -20.12 3.67
N GLY A 352 8.46 -21.10 4.02
CA GLY A 352 8.31 -21.91 5.21
C GLY A 352 9.59 -21.94 6.03
N THR A 353 9.47 -22.33 7.29
CA THR A 353 10.59 -22.48 8.22
C THR A 353 10.89 -23.94 8.49
N TRP A 354 12.18 -24.27 8.71
CA TRP A 354 12.59 -25.62 9.05
C TRP A 354 12.37 -25.90 10.52
N GLU A 355 11.52 -26.90 10.81
CA GLU A 355 11.19 -27.38 12.14
C GLU A 355 11.30 -28.91 12.21
N ASN A 356 12.18 -29.44 13.04
CA ASN A 356 12.31 -30.90 13.26
C ASN A 356 12.46 -31.74 11.96
N GLY A 357 13.26 -31.25 11.02
CA GLY A 357 13.50 -31.92 9.73
C GLY A 357 12.38 -31.83 8.71
N LYS A 358 11.40 -30.98 8.96
CA LYS A 358 10.32 -30.65 8.01
C LYS A 358 10.24 -29.15 7.81
N ALA A 359 9.94 -28.72 6.59
CA ALA A 359 9.58 -27.34 6.32
C ALA A 359 8.08 -27.16 6.59
N ARG A 360 7.72 -26.20 7.44
CA ARG A 360 6.35 -25.81 7.72
C ARG A 360 5.96 -24.62 6.89
N PHE A 361 4.87 -24.75 6.14
CA PHE A 361 4.25 -23.69 5.34
C PHE A 361 2.84 -23.45 5.86
N GLU A 362 2.53 -22.22 6.22
CA GLU A 362 1.24 -21.86 6.79
C GLU A 362 0.22 -21.48 5.70
N LYS A 363 -1.06 -21.63 5.99
CA LYS A 363 -2.19 -21.12 5.18
C LYS A 363 -2.09 -21.43 3.69
N MET A 364 -1.78 -22.67 3.31
CA MET A 364 -1.63 -23.07 1.91
C MET A 364 -2.97 -23.36 1.21
N GLY A 365 -3.13 -22.88 -0.01
CA GLY A 365 -4.25 -23.24 -0.89
C GLY A 365 -4.25 -24.71 -1.26
N LYS A 366 -5.44 -25.31 -1.40
CA LYS A 366 -5.63 -26.75 -1.66
C LYS A 366 -5.87 -27.05 -3.13
N GLY A 367 -5.53 -28.27 -3.55
CA GLY A 367 -5.77 -28.75 -4.92
C GLY A 367 -4.84 -28.11 -5.96
N ILE A 368 -3.62 -27.81 -5.57
CA ILE A 368 -2.56 -27.21 -6.37
C ILE A 368 -1.35 -28.13 -6.37
N VAL A 369 -0.61 -28.14 -7.48
CA VAL A 369 0.69 -28.81 -7.56
C VAL A 369 1.77 -27.81 -7.11
N TYR A 370 2.54 -28.22 -6.12
CA TYR A 370 3.68 -27.46 -5.62
C TYR A 370 5.00 -28.19 -5.87
N LEU A 371 6.05 -27.44 -6.13
CA LEU A 371 7.43 -27.89 -6.12
C LEU A 371 8.13 -27.32 -4.89
#